data_57f62766914c3c787328253ec5213855
#
_entry.id   57f62766914c3c787328253ec5213855
#
_cell.length_a   1.000
_cell.length_b   1.000
_cell.length_c   1.000
_cell.angle_alpha   90.00
_cell.angle_beta   90.00
_cell.angle_gamma   90.00
#
_symmetry.space_group_name_H-M   'P 1'
#
loop_
_entity.id
_entity.type
_entity.pdbx_description
1 polymer ?
#
loop_
_entity_poly.entity_id
_entity_poly.type
_entity_poly.pdbx_seq_one_letter_code
_entity_poly.pdbx_strand_id
1 'polypeptide(L)'
;MATFSKFPLSNSTNGKQMLITASYNAQAQVVHTAVAGTSAWDEVWLYAYNDATSSLSCSILWGSGSEPADVIRSAVPSQVGRVLLVDGKLLQNGLKVSMYAQGPWINVDGFINRIT
;
A
#
# COMPACT_ATOMS: atom_id res chain seq x y z
N MET A 1 28.15 0.65 5.49
CA MET A 1 27.13 0.06 6.40
C MET A 1 25.75 0.57 6.01
N ALA A 2 24.76 -0.32 5.96
CA ALA A 2 23.39 0.08 5.70
C ALA A 2 22.80 0.83 6.90
N THR A 3 22.03 1.88 6.60
CA THR A 3 21.28 2.65 7.61
C THR A 3 19.81 2.39 7.41
N PHE A 4 19.09 2.16 8.50
CA PHE A 4 17.67 1.91 8.48
C PHE A 4 16.94 3.10 9.11
N SER A 5 15.95 3.63 8.41
CA SER A 5 15.12 4.73 8.91
C SER A 5 13.65 4.39 8.69
N LYS A 6 12.84 4.61 9.71
CA LYS A 6 11.40 4.28 9.67
C LYS A 6 10.60 5.54 9.34
N PHE A 7 9.73 5.44 8.34
CA PHE A 7 8.87 6.54 7.91
C PHE A 7 7.42 6.06 7.76
N PRO A 8 6.42 6.95 7.88
CA PRO A 8 5.06 6.63 7.46
C PRO A 8 5.02 6.49 5.93
N LEU A 9 3.93 5.92 5.40
CA LEU A 9 3.68 5.92 3.97
C LEU A 9 3.66 7.37 3.45
N SER A 10 4.25 7.62 2.28
CA SER A 10 4.48 9.00 1.80
C SER A 10 3.19 9.79 1.57
N ASN A 11 2.08 9.12 1.27
CA ASN A 11 0.78 9.77 1.08
C ASN A 11 -0.09 9.77 2.34
N SER A 12 0.41 9.24 3.44
CA SER A 12 -0.27 9.30 4.73
C SER A 12 -0.04 10.67 5.39
N THR A 13 -1.06 11.21 6.03
CA THR A 13 -0.94 12.44 6.81
C THR A 13 -0.69 12.08 8.27
N ASN A 14 0.52 12.38 8.74
CA ASN A 14 0.92 12.14 10.14
C ASN A 14 0.72 10.68 10.61
N GLY A 15 0.83 9.71 9.69
CA GLY A 15 0.63 8.31 10.00
C GLY A 15 -0.82 7.86 10.05
N LYS A 16 -1.76 8.75 9.72
CA LYS A 16 -3.19 8.43 9.71
C LYS A 16 -3.52 7.44 8.60
N GLN A 17 -4.46 6.53 8.86
CA GLN A 17 -4.93 5.63 7.82
C GLN A 17 -5.65 6.37 6.69
N MET A 18 -5.61 5.79 5.49
CA MET A 18 -6.18 6.38 4.28
C MET A 18 -7.37 5.54 3.81
N LEU A 19 -8.50 6.19 3.57
CA LEU A 19 -9.66 5.52 2.97
C LEU A 19 -9.41 5.34 1.47
N ILE A 20 -9.58 4.13 0.96
CA ILE A 20 -9.47 3.84 -0.46
C ILE A 20 -10.84 4.04 -1.09
N THR A 21 -10.97 5.10 -1.89
CA THR A 21 -12.21 5.43 -2.59
C THR A 21 -12.20 5.00 -4.06
N ALA A 22 -11.02 4.70 -4.61
CA ALA A 22 -10.88 4.20 -5.97
C ALA A 22 -11.45 2.79 -6.08
N SER A 23 -12.15 2.50 -7.17
CA SER A 23 -12.81 1.21 -7.40
C SER A 23 -12.27 0.44 -8.60
N TYR A 24 -11.39 1.04 -9.40
CA TYR A 24 -10.77 0.39 -10.54
C TYR A 24 -9.39 0.98 -10.85
N ASN A 25 -8.63 0.29 -11.68
CA ASN A 25 -7.22 0.58 -11.97
C ASN A 25 -6.96 2.04 -12.37
N ALA A 26 -7.75 2.59 -13.28
CA ALA A 26 -7.52 3.95 -13.79
C ALA A 26 -7.68 5.03 -12.71
N GLN A 27 -8.36 4.73 -11.60
CA GLN A 27 -8.56 5.64 -10.48
C GLN A 27 -7.66 5.33 -9.29
N ALA A 28 -6.81 4.32 -9.36
CA ALA A 28 -6.03 3.84 -8.22
C ALA A 28 -5.33 4.99 -7.49
N GLN A 29 -5.41 4.96 -6.17
CA GLN A 29 -4.81 5.97 -5.30
C GLN A 29 -3.38 5.58 -4.96
N VAL A 30 -2.45 6.52 -5.11
CA VAL A 30 -1.07 6.31 -4.66
C VAL A 30 -1.06 6.34 -3.13
N VAL A 31 -0.58 5.28 -2.51
CA VAL A 31 -0.41 5.21 -1.05
C VAL A 31 1.04 5.46 -0.64
N HIS A 32 1.98 5.15 -1.51
CA HIS A 32 3.39 5.39 -1.26
C HIS A 32 4.17 5.59 -2.55
N THR A 33 5.12 6.52 -2.53
CA THR A 33 6.12 6.69 -3.58
C THR A 33 7.48 6.32 -2.99
N ALA A 34 8.13 5.33 -3.60
CA ALA A 34 9.40 4.82 -3.10
C ALA A 34 10.52 5.85 -3.24
N VAL A 35 11.59 5.64 -2.47
CA VAL A 35 12.78 6.46 -2.52
C VAL A 35 13.30 6.58 -3.97
N ALA A 36 13.74 7.78 -4.34
CA ALA A 36 14.28 8.04 -5.67
C ALA A 36 15.64 7.35 -5.86
N GLY A 37 15.92 6.99 -7.10
CA GLY A 37 17.20 6.37 -7.47
C GLY A 37 17.28 4.89 -7.11
N THR A 38 18.46 4.31 -7.35
CA THR A 38 18.68 2.86 -7.21
C THR A 38 19.71 2.51 -6.13
N SER A 39 20.10 3.48 -5.31
CA SER A 39 21.09 3.26 -4.24
C SER A 39 20.48 2.97 -2.88
N ALA A 40 19.18 3.19 -2.74
CA ALA A 40 18.44 2.94 -1.51
C ALA A 40 17.17 2.14 -1.81
N TRP A 41 16.60 1.51 -0.79
CA TRP A 41 15.38 0.72 -0.91
C TRP A 41 14.37 1.16 0.14
N ASP A 42 13.09 1.14 -0.21
CA ASP A 42 12.00 1.20 0.74
C ASP A 42 11.45 -0.20 0.97
N GLU A 43 11.49 -0.66 2.21
CA GLU A 43 10.83 -1.89 2.64
C GLU A 43 9.44 -1.51 3.12
N VAL A 44 8.42 -1.95 2.37
CA VAL A 44 7.05 -1.47 2.55
C VAL A 44 6.21 -2.46 3.33
N TRP A 45 5.54 -1.95 4.38
CA TRP A 45 4.59 -2.70 5.20
C TRP A 45 3.22 -2.05 5.06
N LEU A 46 2.24 -2.81 4.55
CA LEU A 46 0.87 -2.33 4.33
C LEU A 46 -0.11 -3.17 5.11
N TYR A 47 -1.06 -2.50 5.74
CA TYR A 47 -2.17 -3.10 6.47
C TYR A 47 -3.48 -2.50 5.98
N ALA A 48 -4.55 -3.29 5.99
CA ALA A 48 -5.88 -2.84 5.65
C ALA A 48 -6.90 -3.20 6.73
N TYR A 49 -7.89 -2.33 6.88
CA TYR A 49 -9.07 -2.58 7.71
C TYR A 49 -10.32 -2.40 6.85
N ASN A 50 -11.22 -3.37 6.89
CA ASN A 50 -12.48 -3.34 6.17
C ASN A 50 -13.63 -3.07 7.15
N ASP A 51 -14.26 -1.91 7.03
CA ASP A 51 -15.37 -1.50 7.89
C ASP A 51 -16.75 -1.93 7.33
N ALA A 52 -16.80 -2.61 6.20
CA ALA A 52 -18.03 -3.15 5.65
C ALA A 52 -18.54 -4.36 6.42
N THR A 53 -19.78 -4.74 6.18
CA THR A 53 -20.39 -5.90 6.82
C THR A 53 -20.14 -7.21 6.07
N SER A 54 -19.39 -7.14 4.97
CA SER A 54 -18.99 -8.31 4.18
C SER A 54 -17.52 -8.21 3.79
N SER A 55 -16.91 -9.33 3.44
CA SER A 55 -15.54 -9.37 2.93
C SER A 55 -15.46 -8.58 1.63
N LEU A 56 -14.39 -7.80 1.46
CA LEU A 56 -14.13 -7.03 0.25
C LEU A 56 -12.73 -7.35 -0.27
N SER A 57 -12.57 -7.33 -1.60
CA SER A 57 -11.26 -7.43 -2.21
C SER A 57 -10.63 -6.06 -2.34
N CYS A 58 -9.32 -5.99 -2.16
CA CYS A 58 -8.52 -4.84 -2.56
C CYS A 58 -7.42 -5.27 -3.52
N SER A 59 -7.00 -4.35 -4.37
CA SER A 59 -5.94 -4.58 -5.35
C SER A 59 -4.82 -3.58 -5.10
N ILE A 60 -3.60 -4.11 -5.03
CA ILE A 60 -2.38 -3.33 -4.83
C ILE A 60 -1.62 -3.37 -6.15
N LEU A 61 -1.34 -2.20 -6.71
CA LEU A 61 -0.54 -2.06 -7.91
C LEU A 61 0.89 -1.75 -7.48
N TRP A 62 1.78 -2.72 -7.68
CA TRP A 62 3.14 -2.67 -7.14
C TRP A 62 4.10 -2.21 -8.22
N GLY A 63 4.44 -0.93 -8.20
CA GLY A 63 5.42 -0.33 -9.09
C GLY A 63 4.82 0.30 -10.34
N SER A 64 3.74 -0.24 -10.89
CA SER A 64 3.04 0.34 -12.04
C SER A 64 1.59 -0.11 -12.07
N GLY A 65 0.80 0.46 -12.98
CA GLY A 65 -0.61 0.11 -13.15
C GLY A 65 -0.87 -1.08 -14.07
N SER A 66 0.15 -1.84 -14.45
CA SER A 66 -0.02 -2.98 -15.36
C SER A 66 -0.67 -4.15 -14.67
N GLU A 67 -1.74 -4.69 -15.27
CA GLU A 67 -2.39 -5.91 -14.81
C GLU A 67 -2.37 -6.95 -15.93
N PRO A 68 -2.11 -8.20 -15.61
CA PRO A 68 -1.91 -8.76 -14.27
C PRO A 68 -0.47 -8.72 -13.74
N ALA A 69 0.47 -8.06 -14.45
CA ALA A 69 1.90 -8.16 -14.14
C ALA A 69 2.26 -7.62 -12.75
N ASP A 70 1.66 -6.47 -12.34
CA ASP A 70 2.05 -5.77 -11.12
C ASP A 70 0.98 -5.77 -10.04
N VAL A 71 -0.11 -6.52 -10.22
CA VAL A 71 -1.20 -6.52 -9.25
C VAL A 71 -1.04 -7.59 -8.18
N ILE A 72 -1.33 -7.19 -6.94
CA ILE A 72 -1.47 -8.11 -5.79
C ILE A 72 -2.90 -7.94 -5.29
N ARG A 73 -3.69 -9.02 -5.31
CA ARG A 73 -5.07 -8.99 -4.85
C ARG A 73 -5.21 -9.67 -3.51
N SER A 74 -5.97 -9.06 -2.61
CA SER A 74 -6.23 -9.61 -1.28
C SER A 74 -7.69 -9.46 -0.92
N ALA A 75 -8.25 -10.48 -0.28
CA ALA A 75 -9.54 -10.40 0.36
C ALA A 75 -9.34 -9.92 1.80
N VAL A 76 -10.10 -8.91 2.20
CA VAL A 76 -10.05 -8.36 3.56
C VAL A 76 -11.37 -8.69 4.25
N PRO A 77 -11.34 -9.58 5.27
CA PRO A 77 -12.55 -9.94 6.00
C PRO A 77 -13.19 -8.75 6.70
N SER A 78 -14.50 -8.81 6.90
CA SER A 78 -15.25 -7.76 7.55
C SER A 78 -14.82 -7.56 9.00
N GLN A 79 -14.45 -6.34 9.36
CA GLN A 79 -14.32 -5.85 10.74
C GLN A 79 -13.46 -6.74 11.66
N VAL A 80 -12.35 -7.27 11.15
CA VAL A 80 -11.45 -8.15 11.91
C VAL A 80 -10.18 -7.44 12.40
N GLY A 81 -10.16 -6.11 12.38
CA GLY A 81 -8.99 -5.33 12.69
C GLY A 81 -8.04 -5.21 11.50
N ARG A 82 -6.79 -4.87 11.74
CA ARG A 82 -5.82 -4.66 10.68
C ARG A 82 -5.32 -6.00 10.12
N VAL A 83 -5.40 -6.13 8.80
CA VAL A 83 -4.92 -7.30 8.07
C VAL A 83 -3.64 -6.92 7.34
N LEU A 84 -2.59 -7.70 7.50
CA LEU A 84 -1.33 -7.48 6.80
C LEU A 84 -1.49 -7.82 5.32
N LEU A 85 -1.22 -6.86 4.44
CA LEU A 85 -1.30 -7.03 2.99
C LEU A 85 0.08 -7.23 2.34
N VAL A 86 1.06 -6.45 2.77
CA VAL A 86 2.43 -6.49 2.25
C VAL A 86 3.39 -6.50 3.42
N ASP A 87 4.27 -7.46 3.44
CA ASP A 87 5.11 -7.79 4.58
C ASP A 87 6.59 -7.50 4.29
N GLY A 88 6.92 -6.24 4.06
CA GLY A 88 8.30 -5.83 3.89
C GLY A 88 8.84 -6.04 2.48
N LYS A 89 8.00 -5.89 1.46
CA LYS A 89 8.42 -5.98 0.08
C LYS A 89 9.20 -4.73 -0.32
N LEU A 90 10.29 -4.91 -1.04
CA LEU A 90 11.20 -3.82 -1.40
C LEU A 90 10.79 -3.13 -2.68
N LEU A 91 10.91 -1.80 -2.69
CA LEU A 91 10.66 -0.95 -3.85
C LEU A 91 11.63 0.22 -3.85
N GLN A 92 12.02 0.68 -5.04
CA GLN A 92 12.94 1.82 -5.19
C GLN A 92 12.66 2.57 -6.49
N ASN A 93 13.51 3.52 -6.81
CA ASN A 93 13.53 4.26 -8.07
C ASN A 93 12.28 5.11 -8.30
N GLY A 94 11.70 5.64 -7.24
CA GLY A 94 10.51 6.49 -7.34
C GLY A 94 9.25 5.77 -7.81
N LEU A 95 9.25 4.45 -7.85
CA LEU A 95 8.08 3.66 -8.23
C LEU A 95 6.99 3.80 -7.16
N LYS A 96 5.76 3.60 -7.57
CA LYS A 96 4.60 3.87 -6.71
C LYS A 96 3.85 2.61 -6.34
N VAL A 97 3.30 2.62 -5.13
CA VAL A 97 2.32 1.65 -4.67
C VAL A 97 0.97 2.33 -4.72
N SER A 98 0.06 1.82 -5.53
CA SER A 98 -1.29 2.36 -5.68
C SER A 98 -2.31 1.30 -5.32
N MET A 99 -3.53 1.73 -4.95
CA MET A 99 -4.57 0.78 -4.54
C MET A 99 -5.94 1.17 -5.05
N TYR A 100 -6.78 0.17 -5.26
CA TYR A 100 -8.22 0.32 -5.43
C TYR A 100 -8.93 -0.85 -4.74
N ALA A 101 -10.22 -0.71 -4.48
CA ALA A 101 -10.97 -1.68 -3.69
C ALA A 101 -12.43 -1.78 -4.13
N GLN A 102 -13.11 -2.84 -3.72
CA GLN A 102 -14.54 -3.05 -3.96
C GLN A 102 -15.37 -2.19 -3.01
N GLY A 103 -15.52 -0.92 -3.30
CA GLY A 103 -16.32 -0.01 -2.48
C GLY A 103 -15.50 0.75 -1.44
N PRO A 104 -16.09 1.81 -0.87
CA PRO A 104 -15.37 2.81 -0.07
C PRO A 104 -15.28 2.44 1.42
N TRP A 105 -14.90 1.21 1.74
CA TRP A 105 -14.88 0.69 3.12
C TRP A 105 -13.51 0.24 3.59
N ILE A 106 -12.52 0.20 2.70
CA ILE A 106 -11.16 -0.24 3.02
C ILE A 106 -10.32 0.96 3.41
N ASN A 107 -9.78 0.92 4.63
CA ASN A 107 -8.77 1.87 5.10
C ASN A 107 -7.42 1.20 5.10
N VAL A 108 -6.39 1.94 4.70
CA VAL A 108 -5.03 1.42 4.58
C VAL A 108 -4.10 2.27 5.42
N ASP A 109 -3.20 1.63 6.13
CA ASP A 109 -2.09 2.29 6.79
C ASP A 109 -0.83 1.42 6.68
N GLY A 110 0.24 1.90 7.25
CA GLY A 110 1.49 1.17 7.24
C GLY A 110 2.67 2.07 7.45
N PHE A 111 3.81 1.55 7.13
CA PHE A 111 5.07 2.28 7.27
C PHE A 111 6.09 1.70 6.30
N ILE A 112 7.21 2.40 6.16
CA ILE A 112 8.35 1.88 5.41
C ILE A 112 9.59 1.91 6.29
N ASN A 113 10.50 0.98 6.05
CA ASN A 113 11.88 1.07 6.51
C ASN A 113 12.75 1.42 5.31
N ARG A 114 13.40 2.56 5.34
CA ARG A 114 14.30 2.97 4.26
C ARG A 114 15.69 2.47 4.57
N ILE A 115 16.25 1.74 3.63
CA ILE A 115 17.58 1.12 3.73
C ILE A 115 18.50 1.89 2.80
N THR A 116 19.46 2.55 3.37
CA THR A 116 20.43 3.37 2.61
C THR A 116 21.86 2.90 2.78
#